data_e6d9ef29fded3f8807e7b17891995f15
#
_entry.id   e6d9ef29fded3f8807e7b17891995f15
#
_cell.length_a   1.000
_cell.length_b   1.000
_cell.length_c   1.000
_cell.angle_alpha   90.00
_cell.angle_beta   90.00
_cell.angle_gamma   90.00
#
_symmetry.space_group_name_H-M   'P 1'
#
loop_
_entity.id
_entity.type
_entity.pdbx_description
1 polymer ?
#
loop_
_entity_poly.entity_id
_entity_poly.type
_entity_poly.pdbx_seq_one_letter_code
_entity_poly.pdbx_strand_id
1 'polypeptide(L)'
;MHATEACLAAFEATRDERFLDRATLLADHIVQRQTAQTDGLMIWEHYRADRSIDWGYNRHNSSNIFRPWGYQPGHFTQWAKLLLILERDRPLPWLLRRA
;
A
#
# COMPACT_ATOMS: atom_id res chain seq x y z
N MET A 1 -3.48 -1.03 -2.51
CA MET A 1 -3.18 -2.41 -2.11
C MET A 1 -3.67 -3.42 -3.15
N HIS A 2 -4.97 -3.65 -3.37
CA HIS A 2 -5.47 -4.63 -4.34
C HIS A 2 -4.97 -4.43 -5.79
N ALA A 3 -4.78 -3.20 -6.24
CA ALA A 3 -4.18 -2.95 -7.55
C ALA A 3 -2.72 -3.42 -7.63
N THR A 4 -1.96 -3.31 -6.55
CA THR A 4 -0.58 -3.85 -6.47
C THR A 4 -0.60 -5.37 -6.53
N GLU A 5 -1.49 -6.02 -5.78
CA GLU A 5 -1.68 -7.47 -5.80
C GLU A 5 -2.05 -7.97 -7.21
N ALA A 6 -3.00 -7.30 -7.86
CA ALA A 6 -3.38 -7.64 -9.23
C ALA A 6 -2.23 -7.50 -10.23
N CYS A 7 -1.42 -6.45 -10.11
CA CYS A 7 -0.24 -6.27 -10.95
C CYS A 7 0.82 -7.36 -10.72
N LEU A 8 1.07 -7.75 -9.47
CA LEU A 8 2.01 -8.84 -9.16
C LEU A 8 1.52 -10.18 -9.72
N ALA A 9 0.23 -10.49 -9.57
CA ALA A 9 -0.37 -11.69 -10.14
C ALA A 9 -0.31 -11.68 -11.69
N ALA A 10 -0.57 -10.53 -12.31
CA ALA A 10 -0.47 -10.39 -13.77
C ALA A 10 0.98 -10.57 -14.27
N PHE A 11 1.97 -10.03 -13.54
CA PHE A 11 3.37 -10.27 -13.85
C PHE A 11 3.74 -11.75 -13.73
N GLU A 12 3.31 -12.41 -12.66
CA GLU A 12 3.56 -13.84 -12.48
C GLU A 12 3.00 -14.69 -13.64
N ALA A 13 1.80 -14.35 -14.11
CA ALA A 13 1.13 -15.06 -15.18
C ALA A 13 1.71 -14.77 -16.59
N THR A 14 2.16 -13.54 -16.84
CA THR A 14 2.52 -13.07 -18.20
C THR A 14 4.00 -12.81 -18.41
N ARG A 15 4.76 -12.59 -17.31
CA ARG A 15 6.15 -12.09 -17.31
C ARG A 15 6.31 -10.72 -18.01
N ASP A 16 5.23 -9.98 -18.16
CA ASP A 16 5.24 -8.64 -18.73
C ASP A 16 5.70 -7.62 -17.66
N GLU A 17 6.89 -7.06 -17.86
CA GLU A 17 7.55 -6.12 -16.93
C GLU A 17 6.71 -4.85 -16.64
N ARG A 18 5.78 -4.48 -17.53
CA ARG A 18 4.90 -3.33 -17.32
C ARG A 18 4.04 -3.47 -16.06
N PHE A 19 3.63 -4.70 -15.72
CA PHE A 19 2.90 -4.97 -14.48
C PHE A 19 3.79 -4.82 -13.24
N LEU A 20 5.03 -5.25 -13.34
CA LEU A 20 6.00 -5.10 -12.25
C LEU A 20 6.37 -3.64 -12.03
N ASP A 21 6.54 -2.85 -13.10
CA ASP A 21 6.73 -1.40 -13.04
C ASP A 21 5.56 -0.72 -12.33
N ARG A 22 4.35 -1.12 -12.67
CA ARG A 22 3.14 -0.56 -12.05
C ARG A 22 3.03 -0.94 -10.57
N ALA A 23 3.31 -2.18 -10.21
CA ALA A 23 3.33 -2.63 -8.81
C ALA A 23 4.35 -1.84 -7.99
N THR A 24 5.56 -1.64 -8.53
CA THR A 24 6.63 -0.86 -7.90
C THR A 24 6.20 0.59 -7.67
N LEU A 25 5.62 1.23 -8.67
CA LEU A 25 5.14 2.61 -8.57
C LEU A 25 4.05 2.77 -7.49
N LEU A 26 3.10 1.84 -7.44
CA LEU A 26 2.02 1.85 -6.45
C LEU A 26 2.56 1.64 -5.03
N ALA A 27 3.47 0.69 -4.87
CA ALA A 27 4.11 0.41 -3.59
C ALA A 27 4.94 1.61 -3.09
N ASP A 28 5.77 2.21 -3.94
CA ASP A 28 6.53 3.43 -3.61
C ASP A 28 5.60 4.55 -3.17
N HIS A 29 4.52 4.78 -3.94
CA HIS A 29 3.58 5.85 -3.63
C HIS A 29 2.92 5.67 -2.27
N ILE A 30 2.40 4.49 -1.96
CA ILE A 30 1.67 4.23 -0.72
C ILE A 30 2.63 4.07 0.46
N VAL A 31 3.61 3.17 0.34
CA VAL A 31 4.42 2.72 1.47
C VAL A 31 5.57 3.69 1.79
N GLN A 32 6.04 4.47 0.83
CA GLN A 32 7.09 5.47 1.08
C GLN A 32 6.52 6.88 1.20
N ARG A 33 5.85 7.37 0.15
CA ARG A 33 5.44 8.79 0.09
C ARG A 33 4.28 9.09 1.02
N GLN A 34 3.25 8.23 1.05
CA GLN A 34 2.09 8.49 1.90
C GLN A 34 2.40 8.26 3.38
N THR A 35 3.21 7.25 3.73
CA THR A 35 3.63 7.05 5.12
C THR A 35 4.53 8.16 5.67
N ALA A 36 5.18 8.95 4.80
CA ALA A 36 5.92 10.13 5.25
C ALA A 36 5.03 11.15 5.98
N GLN A 37 3.70 11.11 5.76
CA GLN A 37 2.72 11.93 6.48
C GLN A 37 2.34 11.36 7.86
N THR A 38 2.80 10.16 8.22
CA THR A 38 2.53 9.45 9.48
C THR A 38 3.82 9.06 10.21
N ASP A 39 4.81 9.93 10.25
CA ASP A 39 6.15 9.66 10.82
C ASP A 39 6.87 8.46 10.18
N GLY A 40 6.44 8.06 8.99
CA GLY A 40 7.08 7.02 8.19
C GLY A 40 6.81 5.58 8.63
N LEU A 41 5.91 5.35 9.59
CA LEU A 41 5.70 4.03 10.18
C LEU A 41 4.40 3.34 9.72
N MET A 42 3.32 4.10 9.55
CA MET A 42 2.00 3.50 9.35
C MET A 42 1.30 4.05 8.11
N ILE A 43 0.54 3.20 7.44
CA ILE A 43 -0.26 3.56 6.28
C ILE A 43 -1.64 3.98 6.77
N TRP A 44 -2.02 5.24 6.53
CA TRP A 44 -3.38 5.71 6.76
C TRP A 44 -4.31 5.23 5.63
N GLU A 45 -5.59 5.04 5.94
CA GLU A 45 -6.52 4.42 4.99
C GLU A 45 -7.20 5.41 4.03
N HIS A 46 -7.35 6.65 4.43
CA HIS A 46 -8.15 7.63 3.70
C HIS A 46 -7.35 8.89 3.35
N TYR A 47 -7.39 9.25 2.07
CA TYR A 47 -6.69 10.40 1.52
C TYR A 47 -7.64 11.27 0.72
N ARG A 48 -7.39 12.58 0.71
CA ARG A 48 -8.08 13.55 -0.13
C ARG A 48 -7.59 13.47 -1.57
N ALA A 49 -8.27 14.19 -2.47
CA ALA A 49 -7.90 14.24 -3.89
C ALA A 49 -6.48 14.78 -4.13
N ASP A 50 -5.99 15.66 -3.26
CA ASP A 50 -4.62 16.20 -3.27
C ASP A 50 -3.58 15.25 -2.63
N ARG A 51 -4.02 14.06 -2.21
CA ARG A 51 -3.23 13.00 -1.55
C ARG A 51 -2.78 13.32 -0.13
N SER A 52 -3.27 14.38 0.48
CA SER A 52 -3.13 14.61 1.91
C SER A 52 -3.99 13.63 2.71
N ILE A 53 -3.56 13.31 3.93
CA ILE A 53 -4.34 12.43 4.80
C ILE A 53 -5.68 13.09 5.17
N ASP A 54 -6.75 12.33 5.08
CA ASP A 54 -8.05 12.71 5.64
C ASP A 54 -8.22 12.11 7.04
N TRP A 55 -7.75 12.84 8.04
CA TRP A 55 -7.82 12.41 9.45
C TRP A 55 -9.26 12.30 9.97
N GLY A 56 -10.19 12.97 9.35
CA GLY A 56 -11.59 13.04 9.80
C GLY A 56 -12.53 12.04 9.13
N TYR A 57 -12.08 11.34 8.08
CA TYR A 57 -12.94 10.48 7.30
C TYR A 57 -13.58 9.38 8.15
N ASN A 58 -14.91 9.35 8.17
CA ASN A 58 -15.73 8.39 8.95
C ASN A 58 -15.45 8.38 10.47
N ARG A 59 -14.83 9.40 11.03
CA ARG A 59 -14.51 9.46 12.47
C ARG A 59 -15.73 9.28 13.37
N HIS A 60 -16.89 9.75 12.93
CA HIS A 60 -18.15 9.65 13.67
C HIS A 60 -19.00 8.41 13.32
N ASN A 61 -18.46 7.51 12.51
CA ASN A 61 -19.12 6.27 12.09
C ASN A 61 -18.23 5.06 12.40
N SER A 62 -17.97 4.82 13.67
CA SER A 62 -17.10 3.74 14.15
C SER A 62 -17.62 2.33 13.86
N SER A 63 -18.91 2.20 13.59
CA SER A 63 -19.55 0.92 13.22
C SER A 63 -19.43 0.57 11.73
N ASN A 64 -18.85 1.44 10.91
CA ASN A 64 -18.67 1.18 9.48
C ASN A 64 -17.56 0.16 9.26
N ILE A 65 -17.92 -1.09 9.03
CA ILE A 65 -16.96 -2.19 8.82
C ILE A 65 -16.24 -2.16 7.46
N PHE A 66 -16.78 -1.43 6.47
CA PHE A 66 -16.18 -1.35 5.12
C PHE A 66 -15.22 -0.19 4.96
N ARG A 67 -15.43 0.89 5.71
CA ARG A 67 -14.60 2.11 5.64
C ARG A 67 -14.36 2.68 7.03
N PRO A 68 -13.76 1.91 7.94
CA PRO A 68 -13.55 2.34 9.32
C PRO A 68 -12.57 3.51 9.38
N TRP A 69 -12.75 4.36 10.37
CA TRP A 69 -11.77 5.37 10.72
C TRP A 69 -10.56 4.72 11.39
N GLY A 70 -9.38 5.22 11.10
CA GLY A 70 -8.16 4.79 11.78
C GLY A 70 -7.24 3.93 10.91
N TYR A 71 -6.25 3.34 11.55
CA TYR A 71 -5.33 2.39 10.97
C TYR A 71 -5.93 0.99 10.89
N GLN A 72 -5.57 0.25 9.85
CA GLN A 72 -6.05 -1.12 9.63
C GLN A 72 -4.88 -2.11 9.72
N PRO A 73 -4.65 -2.77 10.88
CA PRO A 73 -3.53 -3.70 11.04
C PRO A 73 -3.48 -4.84 10.02
N GLY A 74 -4.64 -5.32 9.58
CA GLY A 74 -4.73 -6.33 8.51
C GLY A 74 -4.14 -5.84 7.19
N HIS A 75 -4.29 -4.56 6.87
CA HIS A 75 -3.69 -3.97 5.67
C HIS A 75 -2.17 -3.86 5.78
N PHE A 76 -1.61 -3.65 6.97
CA PHE A 76 -0.16 -3.65 7.17
C PHE A 76 0.43 -5.02 6.86
N THR A 77 -0.18 -6.09 7.38
CA THR A 77 0.23 -7.47 7.09
C THR A 77 0.12 -7.77 5.59
N GLN A 78 -0.93 -7.32 4.93
CA GLN A 78 -1.07 -7.46 3.48
C GLN A 78 0.00 -6.70 2.71
N TRP A 79 0.31 -5.45 3.11
CA TRP A 79 1.39 -4.69 2.49
C TRP A 79 2.75 -5.35 2.70
N ALA A 80 3.04 -5.84 3.90
CA ALA A 80 4.29 -6.58 4.17
C ALA A 80 4.42 -7.77 3.21
N LYS A 81 3.38 -8.59 3.07
CA LYS A 81 3.35 -9.70 2.10
C LYS A 81 3.62 -9.22 0.67
N LEU A 82 2.95 -8.16 0.21
CA LEU A 82 3.10 -7.66 -1.17
C LEU A 82 4.51 -7.11 -1.43
N LEU A 83 5.11 -6.45 -0.42
CA LEU A 83 6.48 -5.94 -0.52
C LEU A 83 7.50 -7.09 -0.61
N LEU A 84 7.30 -8.19 0.12
CA LEU A 84 8.15 -9.38 0.03
C LEU A 84 8.02 -10.08 -1.34
N ILE A 85 6.82 -10.14 -1.92
CA ILE A 85 6.63 -10.66 -3.27
C ILE A 85 7.33 -9.76 -4.30
N LEU A 86 7.18 -8.44 -4.17
CA LEU A 86 7.84 -7.48 -5.05
C LEU A 86 9.36 -7.56 -4.93
N GLU A 87 9.91 -7.71 -3.71
CA GLU A 87 11.34 -7.90 -3.48
C GLU A 87 11.89 -9.15 -4.15
N ARG A 88 11.15 -10.26 -4.12
CA ARG A 88 11.52 -11.49 -4.81
C ARG A 88 11.70 -11.28 -6.32
N ASP A 89 10.80 -10.52 -6.92
CA ASP A 89 10.75 -10.34 -8.38
C ASP A 89 11.57 -9.13 -8.86
N ARG A 90 11.71 -8.10 -8.02
CA ARG A 90 12.48 -6.87 -8.27
C ARG A 90 13.08 -6.33 -6.98
N PRO A 91 14.26 -6.76 -6.55
CA PRO A 91 14.91 -6.28 -5.34
C PRO A 91 15.14 -4.77 -5.36
N LEU A 92 14.70 -4.08 -4.30
CA LEU A 92 14.92 -2.66 -4.09
C LEU A 92 15.32 -2.38 -2.64
N PRO A 93 16.26 -1.45 -2.38
CA PRO A 93 16.86 -1.28 -1.04
C PRO A 93 15.89 -0.95 0.09
N TRP A 94 14.71 -0.47 -0.24
CA TRP A 94 13.71 -0.04 0.74
C TRP A 94 12.63 -1.10 1.05
N LEU A 95 12.44 -2.10 0.19
CA LEU A 95 11.33 -3.05 0.31
C LEU A 95 11.38 -3.85 1.62
N LEU A 96 12.51 -4.49 1.90
CA LEU A 96 12.67 -5.27 3.13
C LEU A 96 12.59 -4.43 4.41
N ARG A 97 12.97 -3.15 4.35
CA ARG A 97 12.88 -2.26 5.51
C ARG A 97 11.44 -1.84 5.80
N ARG A 98 10.55 -1.97 4.83
CA ARG A 98 9.15 -1.57 4.91
C ARG A 98 8.19 -2.76 5.05
N ALA A 99 8.66 -3.97 4.74
CA ALA A 99 7.91 -5.20 4.94
C ALA A 99 7.92 -5.62 6.42
#